data_994e9909a947610bb3d2f84c8c7536a8
#
_entry.id   994e9909a947610bb3d2f84c8c7536a8
#
_cell.length_a   1.000
_cell.length_b   1.000
_cell.length_c   1.000
_cell.angle_alpha   90.00
_cell.angle_beta   90.00
_cell.angle_gamma   90.00
#
_symmetry.space_group_name_H-M   'P 1'
#
loop_
_entity.id
_entity.type
_entity.pdbx_description
1 polymer ?
#
loop_
_entity_poly.entity_id
_entity_poly.type
_entity_poly.pdbx_seq_one_letter_code
_entity_poly.pdbx_strand_id
1 'polypeptide(L)'
;MIYYQDDEITIRTREERDAQIIADEQIRQGWHSSPEWFLKELRDHEEGKCVSLTAEYRGEVAGYVNVYRSPKEGPFVSSGYPEINNFGVLQKYQRHGIGSRLMDVAEQVAAEFSDKVCLGVGLHNGYGSAQRMYVKRGYVPDGSGVWYGDKPCTPYDTQYTCDDDLLLYMSKPVEKPVSGFAPACRVKVFIRKASPEDARTVAELAARLWPDHDADELTGEMQDLLANDECAVFLALADGEPVAFAQCQLRHDYVEGAESSPVGYMEGVYVAEEYRRQGVAARLLHSCELWTESMGCTEFASDCELTNSESRRFHLSTGFTEANRIACFVKHLARE
;
A
#
# COMPACT_ATOMS: atom_id res chain seq x y z
N MET A 1 1.85 7.81 -19.51
CA MET A 1 1.11 6.59 -19.08
C MET A 1 0.79 6.72 -17.58
N ILE A 2 -0.39 6.31 -17.13
CA ILE A 2 -0.77 6.30 -15.71
C ILE A 2 -0.59 4.87 -15.19
N TYR A 3 0.13 4.73 -14.09
CA TYR A 3 0.40 3.46 -13.39
C TYR A 3 -0.51 3.26 -12.17
N TYR A 4 -0.92 4.36 -11.55
CA TYR A 4 -1.82 4.38 -10.41
C TYR A 4 -2.62 5.67 -10.39
N GLN A 5 -3.89 5.59 -9.97
CA GLN A 5 -4.73 6.75 -9.73
C GLN A 5 -5.81 6.42 -8.69
N ASP A 6 -5.95 7.26 -7.69
CA ASP A 6 -7.11 7.33 -6.79
C ASP A 6 -7.62 8.78 -6.71
N ASP A 7 -8.43 9.10 -5.70
CA ASP A 7 -9.04 10.43 -5.58
C ASP A 7 -8.03 11.53 -5.28
N GLU A 8 -6.86 11.20 -4.72
CA GLU A 8 -5.84 12.17 -4.30
C GLU A 8 -4.49 11.99 -4.99
N ILE A 9 -4.12 10.74 -5.32
CA ILE A 9 -2.78 10.41 -5.82
C ILE A 9 -2.86 9.87 -7.24
N THR A 10 -2.09 10.46 -8.14
CA THR A 10 -1.84 9.91 -9.47
C THR A 10 -0.35 9.60 -9.61
N ILE A 11 0.01 8.38 -10.04
CA ILE A 11 1.39 8.03 -10.41
C ILE A 11 1.43 7.76 -11.90
N ARG A 12 2.23 8.53 -12.59
CA ARG A 12 2.35 8.50 -14.05
C ARG A 12 3.80 8.53 -14.51
N THR A 13 4.01 8.28 -15.80
CA THR A 13 5.28 8.56 -16.44
C THR A 13 5.64 10.03 -16.20
N ARG A 14 6.93 10.29 -15.90
CA ARG A 14 7.47 11.64 -15.75
C ARG A 14 7.34 12.39 -17.07
N GLU A 15 7.04 13.67 -16.99
CA GLU A 15 6.99 14.61 -18.10
C GLU A 15 8.11 15.65 -17.98
N GLU A 16 8.48 16.29 -19.08
CA GLU A 16 9.56 17.29 -19.10
C GLU A 16 9.33 18.44 -18.11
N ARG A 17 8.06 18.89 -17.98
CA ARG A 17 7.68 19.94 -17.00
C ARG A 17 7.96 19.58 -15.56
N ASP A 18 7.92 18.30 -15.22
CA ASP A 18 8.12 17.82 -13.84
C ASP A 18 9.56 18.05 -13.37
N ALA A 19 10.53 18.01 -14.30
CA ALA A 19 11.95 18.21 -14.00
C ALA A 19 12.21 19.57 -13.33
N GLN A 20 11.63 20.64 -13.86
CA GLN A 20 11.77 21.98 -13.29
C GLN A 20 11.05 22.08 -11.94
N ILE A 21 9.82 21.55 -11.84
CA ILE A 21 9.02 21.62 -10.60
C ILE A 21 9.73 20.88 -9.45
N ILE A 22 10.26 19.67 -9.71
CA ILE A 22 10.97 18.87 -8.71
C ILE A 22 12.24 19.59 -8.27
N ALA A 23 13.05 20.07 -9.22
CA ALA A 23 14.31 20.77 -8.91
C ALA A 23 14.08 22.03 -8.10
N ASP A 24 13.12 22.87 -8.48
CA ASP A 24 12.78 24.10 -7.76
C ASP A 24 12.33 23.82 -6.32
N GLU A 25 11.54 22.76 -6.13
CA GLU A 25 11.06 22.38 -4.80
C GLU A 25 12.19 21.80 -3.94
N GLN A 26 13.10 21.00 -4.50
CA GLN A 26 14.29 20.52 -3.82
C GLN A 26 15.21 21.68 -3.36
N ILE A 27 15.43 22.66 -4.22
CA ILE A 27 16.21 23.87 -3.89
C ILE A 27 15.53 24.65 -2.75
N ARG A 28 14.20 24.80 -2.77
CA ARG A 28 13.45 25.44 -1.66
C ARG A 28 13.57 24.70 -0.35
N GLN A 29 13.77 23.38 -0.41
CA GLN A 29 14.01 22.53 0.78
C GLN A 29 15.47 22.55 1.26
N GLY A 30 16.32 23.33 0.58
CA GLY A 30 17.75 23.48 0.94
C GLY A 30 18.64 22.39 0.34
N TRP A 31 18.16 21.62 -0.64
CA TRP A 31 18.94 20.59 -1.31
C TRP A 31 19.60 21.14 -2.58
N HIS A 32 20.73 20.57 -2.93
CA HIS A 32 21.32 20.79 -4.25
C HIS A 32 20.48 20.04 -5.27
N SER A 33 20.05 20.73 -6.31
CA SER A 33 19.27 20.12 -7.39
C SER A 33 19.40 20.92 -8.68
N SER A 34 19.15 20.25 -9.80
CA SER A 34 19.15 20.85 -11.12
C SER A 34 18.11 20.14 -12.00
N PRO A 35 17.33 20.87 -12.81
CA PRO A 35 16.42 20.27 -13.78
C PRO A 35 17.12 19.32 -14.75
N GLU A 36 18.39 19.59 -15.09
CA GLU A 36 19.17 18.78 -16.03
C GLU A 36 19.34 17.32 -15.54
N TRP A 37 19.37 17.10 -14.23
CA TRP A 37 19.43 15.75 -13.67
C TRP A 37 18.17 14.96 -14.01
N PHE A 38 17.00 15.54 -13.78
CA PHE A 38 15.70 14.91 -14.07
C PHE A 38 15.43 14.78 -15.57
N LEU A 39 15.92 15.73 -16.39
CA LEU A 39 15.88 15.64 -17.85
C LEU A 39 16.79 14.54 -18.39
N LYS A 40 17.94 14.28 -17.76
CA LYS A 40 18.80 13.13 -18.07
C LYS A 40 18.08 11.81 -17.80
N GLU A 41 17.42 11.71 -16.66
CA GLU A 41 16.64 10.52 -16.29
C GLU A 41 15.45 10.31 -17.24
N LEU A 42 14.82 11.39 -17.71
CA LEU A 42 13.77 11.31 -18.71
C LEU A 42 14.30 10.79 -20.06
N ARG A 43 15.49 11.22 -20.49
CA ARG A 43 16.17 10.64 -21.66
C ARG A 43 16.49 9.14 -21.46
N ASP A 44 16.96 8.74 -20.26
CA ASP A 44 17.19 7.33 -19.94
C ASP A 44 15.86 6.53 -20.02
N HIS A 45 14.71 7.15 -19.68
CA HIS A 45 13.38 6.56 -19.84
C HIS A 45 13.00 6.39 -21.32
N GLU A 46 13.19 7.44 -22.15
CA GLU A 46 12.91 7.43 -23.60
C GLU A 46 13.77 6.39 -24.33
N GLU A 47 15.02 6.20 -23.89
CA GLU A 47 15.93 5.17 -24.39
C GLU A 47 15.62 3.75 -23.84
N GLY A 48 14.61 3.61 -22.99
CA GLY A 48 14.19 2.34 -22.39
C GLY A 48 15.15 1.76 -21.34
N LYS A 49 16.08 2.56 -20.78
CA LYS A 49 17.02 2.15 -19.72
C LYS A 49 16.34 2.09 -18.35
N CYS A 50 15.35 2.93 -18.14
CA CYS A 50 14.57 2.98 -16.92
C CYS A 50 13.09 3.30 -17.17
N VAL A 51 12.29 3.18 -16.12
CA VAL A 51 10.96 3.76 -16.04
C VAL A 51 11.01 4.89 -15.03
N SER A 52 10.82 6.14 -15.50
CA SER A 52 10.77 7.33 -14.64
C SER A 52 9.33 7.69 -14.31
N LEU A 53 9.03 7.76 -13.01
CA LEU A 53 7.69 7.98 -12.48
C LEU A 53 7.62 9.30 -11.72
N THR A 54 6.47 9.95 -11.80
CA THR A 54 6.09 11.12 -11.00
C THR A 54 4.78 10.83 -10.29
N ALA A 55 4.72 11.12 -9.00
CA ALA A 55 3.48 11.14 -8.24
C ALA A 55 2.95 12.56 -8.16
N GLU A 56 1.67 12.72 -8.44
CA GLU A 56 0.89 13.93 -8.18
C GLU A 56 -0.01 13.69 -6.96
N TYR A 57 -0.16 14.71 -6.14
CA TYR A 57 -1.13 14.76 -5.05
C TYR A 57 -2.13 15.89 -5.32
N ARG A 58 -3.39 15.55 -5.54
CA ARG A 58 -4.46 16.50 -5.95
C ARG A 58 -4.07 17.35 -7.16
N GLY A 59 -3.37 16.73 -8.13
CA GLY A 59 -2.94 17.38 -9.36
C GLY A 59 -1.60 18.13 -9.29
N GLU A 60 -0.96 18.19 -8.12
CA GLU A 60 0.34 18.85 -7.94
C GLU A 60 1.47 17.81 -7.84
N VAL A 61 2.61 18.05 -8.48
CA VAL A 61 3.78 17.19 -8.41
C VAL A 61 4.25 17.07 -6.96
N ALA A 62 4.30 15.85 -6.44
CA ALA A 62 4.50 15.56 -5.03
C ALA A 62 5.64 14.58 -4.72
N GLY A 63 6.05 13.79 -5.70
CA GLY A 63 7.13 12.82 -5.52
C GLY A 63 7.57 12.19 -6.84
N TYR A 64 8.65 11.42 -6.79
CA TYR A 64 9.29 10.84 -7.97
C TYR A 64 10.07 9.58 -7.59
N VAL A 65 10.30 8.71 -8.58
CA VAL A 65 11.15 7.53 -8.49
C VAL A 65 11.55 7.05 -9.89
N ASN A 66 12.71 6.41 -9.99
CA ASN A 66 13.13 5.71 -11.19
C ASN A 66 13.26 4.20 -10.92
N VAL A 67 12.95 3.39 -11.90
CA VAL A 67 13.23 1.96 -11.90
C VAL A 67 14.16 1.67 -13.08
N TYR A 68 15.46 1.56 -12.82
CA TYR A 68 16.44 1.18 -13.83
C TYR A 68 16.40 -0.33 -14.06
N ARG A 69 16.52 -0.76 -15.30
CA ARG A 69 16.54 -2.20 -15.65
C ARG A 69 17.78 -2.92 -15.12
N SER A 70 18.86 -2.19 -14.93
CA SER A 70 20.11 -2.69 -14.36
C SER A 70 20.80 -1.57 -13.60
N PRO A 71 21.33 -1.84 -12.40
CA PRO A 71 22.16 -0.88 -11.67
C PRO A 71 23.40 -0.49 -12.47
N LYS A 72 23.81 0.77 -12.34
CA LYS A 72 25.05 1.28 -12.94
C LYS A 72 26.26 1.03 -12.04
N GLU A 73 26.04 0.94 -10.75
CA GLU A 73 27.06 0.87 -9.69
C GLU A 73 26.63 -0.11 -8.59
N GLY A 74 27.55 -0.44 -7.70
CA GLY A 74 27.29 -1.26 -6.54
C GLY A 74 27.30 -2.78 -6.79
N PRO A 75 26.93 -3.56 -5.76
CA PRO A 75 27.09 -5.03 -5.78
C PRO A 75 26.14 -5.74 -6.77
N PHE A 76 25.10 -5.05 -7.25
CA PHE A 76 24.08 -5.66 -8.09
C PHE A 76 24.28 -5.45 -9.61
N VAL A 77 25.35 -4.80 -10.05
CA VAL A 77 25.61 -4.48 -11.48
C VAL A 77 25.46 -5.69 -12.41
N SER A 78 25.84 -6.88 -11.97
CA SER A 78 25.75 -8.12 -12.78
C SER A 78 24.66 -9.07 -12.30
N SER A 79 23.76 -8.62 -11.42
CA SER A 79 22.74 -9.49 -10.83
C SER A 79 21.55 -9.76 -11.74
N GLY A 80 21.31 -8.88 -12.73
CA GLY A 80 20.07 -8.87 -13.51
C GLY A 80 18.87 -8.32 -12.74
N TYR A 81 19.06 -7.75 -11.55
CA TYR A 81 17.99 -7.14 -10.78
C TYR A 81 17.79 -5.69 -11.20
N PRO A 82 16.55 -5.22 -11.44
CA PRO A 82 16.26 -3.81 -11.59
C PRO A 82 16.52 -3.06 -10.27
N GLU A 83 16.91 -1.79 -10.40
CA GLU A 83 17.20 -0.92 -9.28
C GLU A 83 16.14 0.17 -9.13
N ILE A 84 15.59 0.31 -7.92
CA ILE A 84 14.82 1.49 -7.53
C ILE A 84 15.82 2.57 -7.13
N ASN A 85 15.81 3.67 -7.85
CA ASN A 85 16.81 4.73 -7.74
C ASN A 85 16.15 6.10 -7.70
N ASN A 86 16.82 7.08 -7.10
CA ASN A 86 16.36 8.48 -6.98
C ASN A 86 14.90 8.60 -6.57
N PHE A 87 14.57 8.03 -5.40
CA PHE A 87 13.24 8.05 -4.81
C PHE A 87 13.09 9.25 -3.86
N GLY A 88 12.03 10.04 -4.04
CA GLY A 88 11.77 11.17 -3.18
C GLY A 88 10.29 11.56 -3.11
N VAL A 89 9.88 12.07 -1.94
CA VAL A 89 8.60 12.74 -1.71
C VAL A 89 8.89 14.14 -1.19
N LEU A 90 8.40 15.16 -1.89
CA LEU A 90 8.60 16.55 -1.54
C LEU A 90 8.03 16.84 -0.14
N GLN A 91 8.77 17.59 0.69
CA GLN A 91 8.50 17.72 2.13
C GLN A 91 7.07 18.13 2.46
N LYS A 92 6.50 19.08 1.71
CA LYS A 92 5.13 19.56 1.90
C LYS A 92 4.05 18.50 1.65
N TYR A 93 4.38 17.40 0.98
CA TYR A 93 3.48 16.30 0.66
C TYR A 93 3.82 15.00 1.41
N GLN A 94 4.76 15.03 2.34
CA GLN A 94 5.06 13.88 3.19
C GLN A 94 3.89 13.54 4.11
N ARG A 95 3.81 12.28 4.54
CA ARG A 95 2.77 11.75 5.42
C ARG A 95 1.37 11.61 4.79
N HIS A 96 1.26 11.67 3.47
CA HIS A 96 0.02 11.42 2.71
C HIS A 96 0.04 10.04 1.99
N GLY A 97 0.89 9.11 2.41
CA GLY A 97 0.97 7.78 1.80
C GLY A 97 1.69 7.71 0.44
N ILE A 98 2.07 8.86 -0.14
CA ILE A 98 2.64 8.97 -1.49
C ILE A 98 3.88 8.09 -1.67
N GLY A 99 4.81 8.11 -0.70
CA GLY A 99 6.03 7.31 -0.77
C GLY A 99 5.76 5.81 -0.80
N SER A 100 4.81 5.33 0.00
CA SER A 100 4.40 3.93 -0.02
C SER A 100 3.80 3.53 -1.36
N ARG A 101 2.98 4.41 -1.94
CA ARG A 101 2.33 4.18 -3.22
C ARG A 101 3.32 4.21 -4.39
N LEU A 102 4.28 5.15 -4.37
CA LEU A 102 5.38 5.16 -5.35
C LEU A 102 6.20 3.87 -5.32
N MET A 103 6.51 3.37 -4.12
CA MET A 103 7.22 2.10 -3.96
C MET A 103 6.39 0.90 -4.44
N ASP A 104 5.06 0.89 -4.19
CA ASP A 104 4.18 -0.17 -4.71
C ASP A 104 4.27 -0.26 -6.25
N VAL A 105 4.19 0.91 -6.91
CA VAL A 105 4.29 0.98 -8.38
C VAL A 105 5.70 0.64 -8.86
N ALA A 106 6.74 1.14 -8.20
CA ALA A 106 8.12 0.86 -8.57
C ALA A 106 8.46 -0.64 -8.47
N GLU A 107 7.99 -1.32 -7.41
CA GLU A 107 8.17 -2.77 -7.24
C GLU A 107 7.38 -3.57 -8.28
N GLN A 108 6.17 -3.13 -8.67
CA GLN A 108 5.40 -3.73 -9.75
C GLN A 108 6.10 -3.60 -11.11
N VAL A 109 6.64 -2.41 -11.42
CA VAL A 109 7.44 -2.18 -12.62
C VAL A 109 8.71 -3.05 -12.62
N ALA A 110 9.39 -3.15 -11.47
CA ALA A 110 10.57 -4.00 -11.34
C ALA A 110 10.25 -5.48 -11.60
N ALA A 111 9.08 -5.95 -11.14
CA ALA A 111 8.63 -7.33 -11.32
C ALA A 111 8.36 -7.72 -12.78
N GLU A 112 8.19 -6.76 -13.69
CA GLU A 112 8.13 -7.02 -15.13
C GLU A 112 9.48 -7.52 -15.68
N PHE A 113 10.59 -7.14 -15.06
CA PHE A 113 11.95 -7.42 -15.52
C PHE A 113 12.62 -8.59 -14.79
N SER A 114 12.32 -8.76 -13.48
CA SER A 114 13.00 -9.74 -12.64
C SER A 114 12.08 -10.22 -11.50
N ASP A 115 12.45 -11.34 -10.87
CA ASP A 115 11.83 -11.84 -9.64
C ASP A 115 12.40 -11.19 -8.37
N LYS A 116 13.37 -10.29 -8.51
CA LYS A 116 13.96 -9.51 -7.43
C LYS A 116 14.18 -8.07 -7.86
N VAL A 117 14.20 -7.17 -6.87
CA VAL A 117 14.51 -5.75 -7.02
C VAL A 117 15.56 -5.36 -6.00
N CYS A 118 16.42 -4.41 -6.34
CA CYS A 118 17.44 -3.87 -5.45
C CYS A 118 17.35 -2.34 -5.33
N LEU A 119 18.04 -1.81 -4.35
CA LEU A 119 18.24 -0.38 -4.11
C LEU A 119 19.48 -0.13 -3.26
N GLY A 120 20.03 1.07 -3.35
CA GLY A 120 20.97 1.63 -2.39
C GLY A 120 20.24 2.63 -1.46
N VAL A 121 20.59 2.62 -0.17
CA VAL A 121 20.06 3.58 0.80
C VAL A 121 21.20 4.26 1.56
N GLY A 122 21.14 5.59 1.64
CA GLY A 122 22.11 6.38 2.40
C GLY A 122 22.06 6.07 3.90
N LEU A 123 23.21 6.21 4.57
CA LEU A 123 23.35 5.85 5.98
C LEU A 123 23.24 7.02 6.95
N HIS A 124 23.20 8.26 6.46
CA HIS A 124 22.99 9.40 7.34
C HIS A 124 21.50 9.55 7.76
N ASN A 125 21.25 10.37 8.78
CA ASN A 125 19.93 10.51 9.41
C ASN A 125 18.82 11.00 8.47
N GLY A 126 19.15 11.67 7.36
CA GLY A 126 18.19 12.09 6.34
C GLY A 126 17.45 10.92 5.67
N TYR A 127 18.07 9.74 5.64
CA TYR A 127 17.47 8.52 5.09
C TYR A 127 16.73 7.64 6.11
N GLY A 128 16.64 8.04 7.38
CA GLY A 128 16.08 7.20 8.43
C GLY A 128 14.65 6.73 8.16
N SER A 129 13.80 7.58 7.57
CA SER A 129 12.43 7.21 7.16
C SER A 129 12.42 6.21 6.00
N ALA A 130 13.30 6.37 5.02
CA ALA A 130 13.46 5.49 3.88
C ALA A 130 14.00 4.12 4.33
N GLN A 131 15.07 4.08 5.16
CA GLN A 131 15.60 2.87 5.75
C GLN A 131 14.51 2.05 6.45
N ARG A 132 13.72 2.70 7.32
CA ARG A 132 12.61 2.05 8.03
C ARG A 132 11.54 1.53 7.08
N MET A 133 11.21 2.27 6.03
CA MET A 133 10.22 1.88 5.03
C MET A 133 10.71 0.64 4.26
N TYR A 134 11.96 0.63 3.79
CA TYR A 134 12.51 -0.50 3.04
C TYR A 134 12.54 -1.78 3.87
N VAL A 135 12.98 -1.71 5.14
CA VAL A 135 12.94 -2.86 6.05
C VAL A 135 11.51 -3.38 6.26
N LYS A 136 10.53 -2.48 6.48
CA LYS A 136 9.11 -2.87 6.59
C LYS A 136 8.56 -3.51 5.33
N ARG A 137 9.09 -3.16 4.16
CA ARG A 137 8.72 -3.73 2.86
C ARG A 137 9.42 -5.05 2.55
N GLY A 138 10.28 -5.53 3.44
CA GLY A 138 10.98 -6.81 3.31
C GLY A 138 12.31 -6.72 2.54
N TYR A 139 12.85 -5.52 2.34
CA TYR A 139 14.22 -5.40 1.84
C TYR A 139 15.21 -5.84 2.91
N VAL A 140 16.18 -6.63 2.50
CA VAL A 140 17.28 -7.10 3.36
C VAL A 140 18.61 -6.66 2.79
N PRO A 141 19.62 -6.34 3.64
CA PRO A 141 20.97 -6.07 3.18
C PRO A 141 21.53 -7.23 2.36
N ASP A 142 22.32 -6.93 1.32
CA ASP A 142 22.91 -7.92 0.43
C ASP A 142 24.08 -8.71 1.02
N GLY A 143 24.62 -8.24 2.16
CA GLY A 143 25.73 -8.87 2.87
C GLY A 143 27.11 -8.37 2.43
N SER A 144 27.21 -7.48 1.45
CA SER A 144 28.49 -6.90 1.01
C SER A 144 29.03 -5.78 1.93
N GLY A 145 28.22 -5.36 2.92
CA GLY A 145 28.59 -4.32 3.85
C GLY A 145 28.28 -2.91 3.33
N VAL A 146 29.09 -1.95 3.81
CA VAL A 146 28.90 -0.52 3.47
C VAL A 146 29.73 -0.17 2.23
N TRP A 147 29.14 0.66 1.37
CA TRP A 147 29.76 1.16 0.16
C TRP A 147 29.92 2.67 0.21
N TYR A 148 30.93 3.19 -0.47
CA TYR A 148 31.10 4.62 -0.72
C TYR A 148 31.22 4.84 -2.22
N GLY A 149 30.18 5.45 -2.79
CA GLY A 149 30.03 5.52 -4.24
C GLY A 149 29.96 4.12 -4.87
N ASP A 150 30.92 3.83 -5.75
CA ASP A 150 31.00 2.61 -6.56
C ASP A 150 31.84 1.47 -5.93
N LYS A 151 32.34 1.65 -4.68
CA LYS A 151 33.28 0.71 -4.04
C LYS A 151 32.87 0.32 -2.64
N PRO A 152 33.09 -0.95 -2.25
CA PRO A 152 32.94 -1.35 -0.86
C PRO A 152 33.92 -0.63 0.05
N CYS A 153 33.44 -0.19 1.21
CA CYS A 153 34.30 0.43 2.23
C CYS A 153 35.30 -0.59 2.78
N THR A 154 36.59 -0.16 2.91
CA THR A 154 37.62 -0.97 3.56
C THR A 154 37.49 -0.85 5.07
N PRO A 155 37.27 -1.94 5.82
CA PRO A 155 37.19 -1.90 7.27
C PRO A 155 38.53 -1.38 7.90
N TYR A 156 38.39 -0.51 8.91
CA TYR A 156 39.45 -0.02 9.80
C TYR A 156 40.49 0.92 9.20
N ASP A 157 40.60 1.04 7.86
CA ASP A 157 41.76 1.72 7.22
C ASP A 157 41.46 3.08 6.61
N THR A 158 40.15 3.41 6.38
CA THR A 158 39.78 4.60 5.61
C THR A 158 38.74 5.42 6.34
N GLN A 159 38.81 6.74 6.27
CA GLN A 159 37.78 7.64 6.71
C GLN A 159 36.85 7.93 5.56
N TYR A 160 35.53 7.74 5.77
CA TYR A 160 34.49 8.04 4.80
C TYR A 160 33.63 9.21 5.29
N THR A 161 33.21 10.07 4.38
CA THR A 161 32.28 11.13 4.69
C THR A 161 30.87 10.53 4.87
N CYS A 162 30.14 11.01 5.88
CA CYS A 162 28.74 10.60 6.08
C CYS A 162 27.82 11.49 5.23
N ASP A 163 27.83 11.25 3.93
CA ASP A 163 27.06 11.96 2.90
C ASP A 163 26.19 10.98 2.10
N ASP A 164 25.65 11.43 0.96
CA ASP A 164 24.74 10.64 0.11
C ASP A 164 25.44 9.46 -0.59
N ASP A 165 26.78 9.45 -0.65
CA ASP A 165 27.57 8.38 -1.27
C ASP A 165 27.87 7.22 -0.30
N LEU A 166 27.59 7.38 1.00
CA LEU A 166 27.74 6.31 1.99
C LEU A 166 26.46 5.46 2.02
N LEU A 167 26.52 4.28 1.43
CA LEU A 167 25.36 3.47 1.06
C LEU A 167 25.36 2.08 1.70
N LEU A 168 24.15 1.57 1.96
CA LEU A 168 23.86 0.17 2.20
C LEU A 168 22.98 -0.35 1.08
N TYR A 169 23.42 -1.41 0.41
CA TYR A 169 22.64 -2.03 -0.65
C TYR A 169 21.71 -3.10 -0.10
N MET A 170 20.48 -3.12 -0.62
CA MET A 170 19.42 -4.00 -0.16
C MET A 170 18.67 -4.58 -1.35
N SER A 171 18.10 -5.78 -1.16
CA SER A 171 17.24 -6.40 -2.17
C SER A 171 16.07 -7.13 -1.54
N LYS A 172 15.05 -7.41 -2.34
CA LYS A 172 13.92 -8.27 -1.95
C LYS A 172 13.38 -9.03 -3.15
N PRO A 173 12.73 -10.19 -2.96
CA PRO A 173 11.91 -10.81 -3.99
C PRO A 173 10.72 -9.90 -4.36
N VAL A 174 10.36 -9.89 -5.64
CA VAL A 174 9.10 -9.32 -6.16
C VAL A 174 8.37 -10.39 -6.93
N GLU A 175 7.08 -10.49 -6.74
CA GLU A 175 6.26 -11.45 -7.48
C GLU A 175 6.02 -10.91 -8.88
N LYS A 176 6.31 -11.72 -9.90
CA LYS A 176 5.89 -11.38 -11.27
C LYS A 176 4.36 -11.21 -11.27
N PRO A 177 3.85 -10.16 -11.89
CA PRO A 177 2.41 -10.09 -12.14
C PRO A 177 2.04 -11.39 -12.87
N VAL A 178 1.01 -12.09 -12.37
CA VAL A 178 0.50 -13.30 -13.02
C VAL A 178 0.22 -12.93 -14.46
N SER A 179 0.81 -13.70 -15.41
CA SER A 179 0.79 -13.40 -16.84
C SER A 179 -0.65 -13.20 -17.32
N GLY A 180 -0.97 -11.99 -17.71
CA GLY A 180 -2.30 -11.52 -18.09
C GLY A 180 -2.58 -10.08 -17.66
N PHE A 181 -1.75 -9.50 -16.81
CA PHE A 181 -1.81 -8.09 -16.46
C PHE A 181 -0.93 -7.27 -17.43
N ALA A 182 -1.52 -6.86 -18.56
CA ALA A 182 -1.22 -5.54 -19.09
C ALA A 182 -1.37 -4.53 -17.93
N PRO A 183 -0.65 -3.36 -17.88
CA PRO A 183 -0.96 -2.33 -16.89
C PRO A 183 -2.44 -2.03 -17.05
N ALA A 184 -3.24 -2.72 -16.26
CA ALA A 184 -4.66 -2.51 -16.26
C ALA A 184 -4.81 -1.07 -15.82
N CYS A 185 -5.40 -0.28 -16.68
CA CYS A 185 -6.15 0.89 -16.26
C CYS A 185 -6.90 0.37 -15.02
N ARG A 186 -6.42 0.73 -13.82
CA ARG A 186 -7.10 0.28 -12.59
C ARG A 186 -8.51 0.71 -12.74
N VAL A 187 -9.41 -0.24 -12.81
CA VAL A 187 -10.84 0.03 -12.90
C VAL A 187 -11.14 1.03 -11.80
N LYS A 188 -11.70 2.18 -12.16
CA LYS A 188 -12.06 3.21 -11.18
C LYS A 188 -13.03 2.57 -10.20
N VAL A 189 -12.53 2.21 -9.02
CA VAL A 189 -13.37 1.68 -7.96
C VAL A 189 -13.89 2.86 -7.17
N PHE A 190 -15.17 3.09 -7.21
CA PHE A 190 -15.87 4.07 -6.40
C PHE A 190 -16.40 3.40 -5.12
N ILE A 191 -16.19 4.00 -3.94
CA ILE A 191 -16.69 3.49 -2.67
C ILE A 191 -17.80 4.42 -2.18
N ARG A 192 -18.93 3.80 -1.77
CA ARG A 192 -20.04 4.52 -1.13
C ARG A 192 -20.63 3.70 0.00
N LYS A 193 -21.30 4.36 0.93
CA LYS A 193 -22.14 3.69 1.93
C LYS A 193 -23.32 3.03 1.20
N ALA A 194 -23.63 1.80 1.58
CA ALA A 194 -24.81 1.10 1.09
C ALA A 194 -26.08 1.69 1.71
N SER A 195 -27.18 1.66 0.96
CA SER A 195 -28.54 1.99 1.37
C SER A 195 -29.37 0.73 1.53
N PRO A 196 -30.55 0.78 2.17
CA PRO A 196 -31.44 -0.38 2.26
C PRO A 196 -31.81 -1.02 0.91
N GLU A 197 -31.78 -0.25 -0.18
CA GLU A 197 -32.02 -0.73 -1.55
C GLU A 197 -30.88 -1.67 -2.04
N ASP A 198 -29.71 -1.60 -1.44
CA ASP A 198 -28.55 -2.42 -1.78
C ASP A 198 -28.54 -3.79 -1.07
N ALA A 199 -29.51 -4.10 -0.22
CA ALA A 199 -29.49 -5.30 0.63
C ALA A 199 -29.23 -6.59 -0.16
N ARG A 200 -29.87 -6.76 -1.33
CA ARG A 200 -29.65 -7.91 -2.21
C ARG A 200 -28.22 -7.96 -2.74
N THR A 201 -27.71 -6.82 -3.19
CA THR A 201 -26.33 -6.70 -3.70
C THR A 201 -25.28 -7.03 -2.62
N VAL A 202 -25.49 -6.52 -1.41
CA VAL A 202 -24.62 -6.84 -0.27
C VAL A 202 -24.69 -8.33 0.05
N ALA A 203 -25.89 -8.92 0.08
CA ALA A 203 -26.09 -10.33 0.36
C ALA A 203 -25.39 -11.25 -0.66
N GLU A 204 -25.40 -10.91 -1.94
CA GLU A 204 -24.71 -11.64 -3.00
C GLU A 204 -23.17 -11.61 -2.85
N LEU A 205 -22.62 -10.49 -2.39
CA LEU A 205 -21.19 -10.39 -2.07
C LEU A 205 -20.86 -11.11 -0.74
N ALA A 206 -21.74 -11.00 0.25
CA ALA A 206 -21.62 -11.63 1.55
C ALA A 206 -21.66 -13.16 1.47
N ALA A 207 -22.49 -13.74 0.63
CA ALA A 207 -22.55 -15.18 0.37
C ALA A 207 -21.21 -15.72 -0.22
N ARG A 208 -20.40 -14.88 -0.87
CA ARG A 208 -19.06 -15.25 -1.32
C ARG A 208 -18.01 -15.23 -0.20
N LEU A 209 -18.26 -14.46 0.85
CA LEU A 209 -17.43 -14.43 2.06
C LEU A 209 -17.81 -15.55 3.04
N TRP A 210 -19.11 -15.78 3.16
CA TRP A 210 -19.72 -16.78 4.05
C TRP A 210 -20.46 -17.86 3.23
N PRO A 211 -19.76 -18.85 2.68
CA PRO A 211 -20.31 -19.80 1.70
C PRO A 211 -21.32 -20.79 2.28
N ASP A 212 -21.45 -20.85 3.60
CA ASP A 212 -22.44 -21.68 4.30
C ASP A 212 -23.85 -21.03 4.34
N HIS A 213 -23.97 -19.77 3.90
CA HIS A 213 -25.22 -19.01 3.82
C HIS A 213 -25.57 -18.73 2.37
N ASP A 214 -26.86 -18.77 2.06
CA ASP A 214 -27.31 -18.38 0.73
C ASP A 214 -27.72 -16.90 0.67
N ALA A 215 -27.70 -16.32 -0.54
CA ALA A 215 -27.96 -14.90 -0.71
C ALA A 215 -29.43 -14.51 -0.40
N ASP A 216 -30.40 -15.44 -0.47
CA ASP A 216 -31.80 -15.17 -0.16
C ASP A 216 -31.98 -15.04 1.37
N GLU A 217 -31.35 -15.91 2.16
CA GLU A 217 -31.31 -15.81 3.61
C GLU A 217 -30.62 -14.52 4.06
N LEU A 218 -29.42 -14.24 3.53
CA LEU A 218 -28.66 -13.04 3.87
C LEU A 218 -29.37 -11.74 3.46
N THR A 219 -30.24 -11.75 2.46
CA THR A 219 -30.94 -10.52 2.03
C THR A 219 -31.79 -9.92 3.15
N GLY A 220 -32.52 -10.77 3.91
CA GLY A 220 -33.30 -10.31 5.05
C GLY A 220 -32.43 -9.71 6.16
N GLU A 221 -31.34 -10.39 6.51
CA GLU A 221 -30.38 -9.92 7.52
C GLU A 221 -29.74 -8.57 7.10
N MET A 222 -29.36 -8.43 5.82
CA MET A 222 -28.79 -7.19 5.30
C MET A 222 -29.82 -6.04 5.28
N GLN A 223 -31.12 -6.31 5.08
CA GLN A 223 -32.16 -5.29 5.19
C GLN A 223 -32.22 -4.72 6.61
N ASP A 224 -32.24 -5.58 7.61
CA ASP A 224 -32.29 -5.19 9.01
C ASP A 224 -30.98 -4.44 9.42
N LEU A 225 -29.84 -4.92 8.97
CA LEU A 225 -28.54 -4.32 9.25
C LEU A 225 -28.43 -2.91 8.63
N LEU A 226 -28.85 -2.74 7.37
CA LEU A 226 -28.78 -1.45 6.67
C LEU A 226 -29.79 -0.44 7.21
N ALA A 227 -30.83 -0.88 7.92
CA ALA A 227 -31.78 -0.03 8.63
C ALA A 227 -31.31 0.38 10.03
N ASN A 228 -30.23 -0.21 10.54
CA ASN A 228 -29.69 0.06 11.87
C ASN A 228 -28.63 1.18 11.80
N ASP A 229 -28.85 2.27 12.56
CA ASP A 229 -27.93 3.41 12.59
C ASP A 229 -26.56 3.09 13.21
N GLU A 230 -26.47 2.02 14.02
CA GLU A 230 -25.23 1.54 14.60
C GLU A 230 -24.46 0.53 13.71
N CYS A 231 -24.90 0.36 12.48
CA CYS A 231 -24.28 -0.49 11.48
C CYS A 231 -24.01 0.30 10.19
N ALA A 232 -22.96 -0.09 9.49
CA ALA A 232 -22.68 0.44 8.17
C ALA A 232 -22.10 -0.63 7.26
N VAL A 233 -22.48 -0.57 5.99
CA VAL A 233 -21.87 -1.33 4.92
C VAL A 233 -21.37 -0.36 3.87
N PHE A 234 -20.16 -0.60 3.38
CA PHE A 234 -19.57 0.14 2.26
C PHE A 234 -19.42 -0.78 1.07
N LEU A 235 -19.92 -0.34 -0.08
CA LEU A 235 -19.80 -1.02 -1.37
C LEU A 235 -18.72 -0.37 -2.20
N ALA A 236 -17.88 -1.18 -2.83
CA ALA A 236 -16.96 -0.76 -3.86
C ALA A 236 -17.51 -1.17 -5.23
N LEU A 237 -17.66 -0.20 -6.11
CA LEU A 237 -18.18 -0.38 -7.46
C LEU A 237 -17.10 -0.12 -8.50
N ALA A 238 -16.96 -1.01 -9.47
CA ALA A 238 -16.09 -0.87 -10.61
C ALA A 238 -16.96 -0.75 -11.87
N ASP A 239 -16.82 0.36 -12.60
CA ASP A 239 -17.68 0.67 -13.76
C ASP A 239 -19.18 0.55 -13.48
N GLY A 240 -19.59 0.82 -12.23
CA GLY A 240 -20.97 0.71 -11.76
C GLY A 240 -21.36 -0.65 -11.19
N GLU A 241 -20.55 -1.70 -11.39
CA GLU A 241 -20.77 -3.05 -10.87
C GLU A 241 -20.18 -3.23 -9.46
N PRO A 242 -20.92 -3.85 -8.52
CA PRO A 242 -20.44 -4.09 -7.15
C PRO A 242 -19.40 -5.21 -7.14
N VAL A 243 -18.19 -4.90 -6.70
CA VAL A 243 -17.02 -5.81 -6.74
C VAL A 243 -16.46 -6.13 -5.36
N ALA A 244 -16.85 -5.37 -4.33
CA ALA A 244 -16.39 -5.59 -2.97
C ALA A 244 -17.33 -4.93 -1.97
N PHE A 245 -17.28 -5.39 -0.71
CA PHE A 245 -17.95 -4.73 0.42
C PHE A 245 -17.12 -4.85 1.70
N ALA A 246 -17.39 -3.96 2.65
CA ALA A 246 -17.02 -4.13 4.06
C ALA A 246 -18.22 -3.79 4.94
N GLN A 247 -18.39 -4.58 6.00
CA GLN A 247 -19.43 -4.40 7.00
C GLN A 247 -18.78 -4.06 8.34
N CYS A 248 -19.29 -3.04 9.00
CA CYS A 248 -18.89 -2.68 10.36
C CYS A 248 -20.11 -2.27 11.21
N GLN A 249 -19.96 -2.38 12.52
CA GLN A 249 -20.97 -2.00 13.51
C GLN A 249 -20.35 -1.50 14.78
N LEU A 250 -21.14 -0.88 15.65
CA LEU A 250 -20.74 -0.54 17.01
C LEU A 250 -20.98 -1.74 17.93
N ARG A 251 -19.95 -2.11 18.69
CA ARG A 251 -20.07 -3.12 19.76
C ARG A 251 -20.02 -2.43 21.12
N HIS A 252 -21.04 -2.66 21.94
CA HIS A 252 -21.15 -2.13 23.31
C HIS A 252 -20.67 -3.15 24.34
N ASP A 253 -20.63 -4.43 23.98
CA ASP A 253 -20.09 -5.49 24.80
C ASP A 253 -18.55 -5.49 24.79
N TYR A 254 -17.96 -6.33 25.63
CA TYR A 254 -16.51 -6.49 25.71
C TYR A 254 -15.90 -6.86 24.34
N VAL A 255 -14.89 -6.08 23.94
CA VAL A 255 -14.05 -6.36 22.77
C VAL A 255 -12.62 -6.53 23.24
N GLU A 256 -12.02 -7.67 22.91
CA GLU A 256 -10.64 -8.00 23.32
C GLU A 256 -9.64 -6.98 22.79
N GLY A 257 -8.83 -6.41 23.70
CA GLY A 257 -7.81 -5.42 23.37
C GLY A 257 -8.30 -3.99 23.24
N ALA A 258 -9.61 -3.72 23.40
CA ALA A 258 -10.16 -2.37 23.43
C ALA A 258 -10.33 -1.87 24.88
N GLU A 259 -10.15 -0.55 25.07
CA GLU A 259 -10.28 0.14 26.37
C GLU A 259 -11.56 0.99 26.44
N SER A 260 -12.23 1.26 25.32
CA SER A 260 -13.44 2.09 25.20
C SER A 260 -14.69 1.26 24.89
N SER A 261 -15.87 1.88 25.05
CA SER A 261 -17.17 1.37 24.61
C SER A 261 -18.09 2.56 24.29
N PRO A 262 -18.79 2.56 23.14
CA PRO A 262 -18.75 1.52 22.11
C PRO A 262 -17.43 1.53 21.32
N VAL A 263 -17.15 0.39 20.69
CA VAL A 263 -16.01 0.18 19.78
C VAL A 263 -16.54 -0.08 18.38
N GLY A 264 -15.96 0.54 17.35
CA GLY A 264 -16.23 0.15 15.97
C GLY A 264 -15.65 -1.22 15.70
N TYR A 265 -16.41 -2.08 15.00
CA TYR A 265 -15.99 -3.44 14.74
C TYR A 265 -16.24 -3.83 13.28
N MET A 266 -15.19 -4.28 12.59
CA MET A 266 -15.32 -4.81 11.24
C MET A 266 -15.71 -6.28 11.29
N GLU A 267 -16.93 -6.58 10.85
CA GLU A 267 -17.49 -7.93 10.83
C GLU A 267 -17.05 -8.75 9.63
N GLY A 268 -16.78 -8.08 8.51
CA GLY A 268 -16.31 -8.74 7.30
C GLY A 268 -15.90 -7.78 6.22
N VAL A 269 -14.97 -8.24 5.38
CA VAL A 269 -14.54 -7.57 4.17
C VAL A 269 -14.34 -8.60 3.05
N TYR A 270 -14.95 -8.36 1.91
CA TYR A 270 -14.80 -9.19 0.71
C TYR A 270 -14.40 -8.33 -0.47
N VAL A 271 -13.48 -8.85 -1.28
CA VAL A 271 -13.09 -8.27 -2.57
C VAL A 271 -13.06 -9.39 -3.60
N ALA A 272 -13.75 -9.20 -4.72
CA ALA A 272 -13.72 -10.14 -5.84
C ALA A 272 -12.29 -10.34 -6.33
N GLU A 273 -11.95 -11.56 -6.74
CA GLU A 273 -10.57 -12.01 -6.96
C GLU A 273 -9.79 -11.11 -7.91
N GLU A 274 -10.41 -10.70 -9.00
CA GLU A 274 -9.85 -9.82 -10.03
C GLU A 274 -9.54 -8.40 -9.54
N TYR A 275 -10.13 -7.97 -8.39
CA TYR A 275 -9.91 -6.65 -7.76
C TYR A 275 -9.03 -6.72 -6.51
N ARG A 276 -8.59 -7.92 -6.12
CA ARG A 276 -7.70 -8.10 -4.97
C ARG A 276 -6.33 -7.48 -5.24
N ARG A 277 -5.60 -7.18 -4.15
CA ARG A 277 -4.23 -6.62 -4.19
C ARG A 277 -4.12 -5.26 -4.91
N GLN A 278 -5.26 -4.60 -5.12
CA GLN A 278 -5.34 -3.25 -5.71
C GLN A 278 -5.68 -2.17 -4.67
N GLY A 279 -5.60 -2.50 -3.37
CA GLY A 279 -5.88 -1.57 -2.28
C GLY A 279 -7.38 -1.38 -1.97
N VAL A 280 -8.29 -2.10 -2.63
CA VAL A 280 -9.74 -1.95 -2.46
C VAL A 280 -10.17 -2.24 -1.01
N ALA A 281 -9.66 -3.33 -0.39
CA ALA A 281 -9.97 -3.66 0.99
C ALA A 281 -9.49 -2.58 1.99
N ALA A 282 -8.30 -2.01 1.78
CA ALA A 282 -7.79 -0.94 2.64
C ALA A 282 -8.61 0.35 2.53
N ARG A 283 -9.11 0.68 1.34
CA ARG A 283 -10.02 1.83 1.13
C ARG A 283 -11.40 1.60 1.76
N LEU A 284 -11.92 0.38 1.70
CA LEU A 284 -13.16 0.00 2.39
C LEU A 284 -12.99 0.09 3.90
N LEU A 285 -11.88 -0.44 4.45
CA LEU A 285 -11.54 -0.32 5.86
C LEU A 285 -11.48 1.16 6.29
N HIS A 286 -10.80 2.00 5.53
CA HIS A 286 -10.73 3.44 5.84
C HIS A 286 -12.12 4.10 5.87
N SER A 287 -13.04 3.69 4.99
CA SER A 287 -14.43 4.17 5.05
C SER A 287 -15.15 3.71 6.33
N CYS A 288 -14.88 2.49 6.81
CA CYS A 288 -15.39 1.99 8.08
C CYS A 288 -14.81 2.76 9.28
N GLU A 289 -13.52 3.05 9.25
CA GLU A 289 -12.84 3.86 10.29
C GLU A 289 -13.43 5.27 10.39
N LEU A 290 -13.58 5.98 9.26
CA LEU A 290 -14.17 7.31 9.22
C LEU A 290 -15.62 7.31 9.73
N TRP A 291 -16.41 6.31 9.39
CA TRP A 291 -17.76 6.16 9.93
C TRP A 291 -17.73 5.96 11.44
N THR A 292 -16.88 5.07 11.94
CA THR A 292 -16.69 4.80 13.37
C THR A 292 -16.27 6.05 14.14
N GLU A 293 -15.34 6.84 13.60
CA GLU A 293 -14.97 8.13 14.17
C GLU A 293 -16.16 9.11 14.20
N SER A 294 -16.98 9.14 13.15
CA SER A 294 -18.19 9.98 13.09
C SER A 294 -19.25 9.60 14.12
N MET A 295 -19.23 8.34 14.58
CA MET A 295 -20.08 7.83 15.65
C MET A 295 -19.50 8.10 17.05
N GLY A 296 -18.34 8.77 17.13
CA GLY A 296 -17.68 9.17 18.39
C GLY A 296 -16.79 8.12 19.02
N CYS A 297 -16.51 7.00 18.34
CA CYS A 297 -15.58 5.99 18.81
C CYS A 297 -14.13 6.39 18.55
N THR A 298 -13.23 5.94 19.40
CA THR A 298 -11.78 6.17 19.30
C THR A 298 -10.99 4.91 19.00
N GLU A 299 -11.66 3.75 18.95
CA GLU A 299 -11.07 2.45 18.70
C GLU A 299 -11.86 1.70 17.64
N PHE A 300 -11.14 0.91 16.83
CA PHE A 300 -11.70 0.07 15.79
C PHE A 300 -11.06 -1.32 15.87
N ALA A 301 -11.86 -2.36 15.97
CA ALA A 301 -11.43 -3.73 16.19
C ALA A 301 -11.92 -4.66 15.06
N SER A 302 -11.36 -5.83 15.00
CA SER A 302 -11.77 -6.93 14.13
C SER A 302 -11.13 -8.22 14.61
N ASP A 303 -11.59 -9.36 14.11
CA ASP A 303 -10.96 -10.65 14.31
C ASP A 303 -10.79 -11.44 13.00
N CYS A 304 -10.07 -12.53 13.06
CA CYS A 304 -9.99 -13.51 12.00
C CYS A 304 -9.64 -14.88 12.54
N GLU A 305 -9.99 -15.92 11.79
CA GLU A 305 -9.55 -17.28 12.13
C GLU A 305 -8.02 -17.39 12.13
N LEU A 306 -7.47 -18.14 13.09
CA LEU A 306 -6.02 -18.37 13.24
C LEU A 306 -5.36 -18.95 11.98
N THR A 307 -6.11 -19.72 11.21
CA THR A 307 -5.68 -20.34 9.94
C THR A 307 -5.70 -19.39 8.77
N ASN A 308 -6.44 -18.26 8.87
CA ASN A 308 -6.56 -17.26 7.80
C ASN A 308 -5.34 -16.31 7.79
N SER A 309 -4.23 -16.81 7.25
CA SER A 309 -2.98 -16.04 7.16
C SER A 309 -3.09 -14.81 6.26
N GLU A 310 -4.03 -14.80 5.30
CA GLU A 310 -4.24 -13.67 4.41
C GLU A 310 -4.94 -12.52 5.15
N SER A 311 -6.02 -12.82 5.87
CA SER A 311 -6.72 -11.83 6.71
C SER A 311 -5.79 -11.27 7.79
N ARG A 312 -5.00 -12.13 8.47
CA ARG A 312 -4.03 -11.67 9.46
C ARG A 312 -3.00 -10.70 8.87
N ARG A 313 -2.47 -10.99 7.65
CA ARG A 313 -1.55 -10.06 6.96
C ARG A 313 -2.23 -8.74 6.60
N PHE A 314 -3.49 -8.79 6.16
CA PHE A 314 -4.28 -7.60 5.88
C PHE A 314 -4.38 -6.71 7.12
N HIS A 315 -4.84 -7.23 8.27
CA HIS A 315 -4.96 -6.47 9.51
C HIS A 315 -3.62 -5.82 9.91
N LEU A 316 -2.53 -6.58 9.98
CA LEU A 316 -1.22 -6.05 10.35
C LEU A 316 -0.69 -4.99 9.36
N SER A 317 -0.98 -5.13 8.06
CA SER A 317 -0.53 -4.17 7.02
C SER A 317 -1.34 -2.87 7.02
N THR A 318 -2.57 -2.90 7.55
CA THR A 318 -3.47 -1.75 7.63
C THR A 318 -3.45 -1.04 9.00
N GLY A 319 -2.59 -1.47 9.91
CA GLY A 319 -2.32 -0.75 11.16
C GLY A 319 -2.89 -1.37 12.42
N PHE A 320 -3.65 -2.47 12.32
CA PHE A 320 -4.07 -3.21 13.51
C PHE A 320 -2.88 -3.82 14.26
N THR A 321 -3.02 -3.92 15.57
CA THR A 321 -2.11 -4.67 16.45
C THR A 321 -2.80 -5.92 16.93
N GLU A 322 -2.14 -7.08 16.85
CA GLU A 322 -2.68 -8.33 17.37
C GLU A 322 -2.78 -8.25 18.90
N ALA A 323 -4.00 -8.26 19.42
CA ALA A 323 -4.29 -8.13 20.84
C ALA A 323 -4.18 -9.47 21.58
N ASN A 324 -4.82 -10.51 21.04
CA ASN A 324 -4.85 -11.84 21.69
C ASN A 324 -5.15 -12.97 20.67
N ARG A 325 -5.00 -14.21 21.13
CA ARG A 325 -5.42 -15.44 20.44
C ARG A 325 -6.27 -16.25 21.37
N ILE A 326 -7.51 -16.57 20.97
CA ILE A 326 -8.46 -17.30 21.79
C ILE A 326 -8.93 -18.59 21.11
N ALA A 327 -9.33 -19.58 21.91
CA ALA A 327 -10.06 -20.74 21.47
C ALA A 327 -11.46 -20.70 22.07
N CYS A 328 -12.48 -20.73 21.21
CA CYS A 328 -13.88 -20.71 21.64
C CYS A 328 -14.41 -22.11 21.86
N PHE A 329 -15.19 -22.32 22.95
CA PHE A 329 -15.82 -23.57 23.27
C PHE A 329 -17.31 -23.38 23.47
N VAL A 330 -18.12 -24.31 22.96
CA VAL A 330 -19.57 -24.35 23.15
C VAL A 330 -19.99 -25.73 23.67
N LYS A 331 -20.98 -25.80 24.58
CA LYS A 331 -21.60 -27.02 25.02
C LYS A 331 -23.11 -26.91 24.86
N HIS A 332 -23.67 -27.78 24.03
CA HIS A 332 -25.15 -27.89 23.94
C HIS A 332 -25.69 -28.62 25.14
N LEU A 333 -26.59 -27.99 25.90
CA LEU A 333 -27.28 -28.60 27.01
C LEU A 333 -28.54 -29.30 26.49
N ALA A 334 -28.67 -30.62 26.76
CA ALA A 334 -29.90 -31.33 26.44
C ALA A 334 -31.06 -30.66 27.21
N ARG A 335 -32.14 -30.30 26.50
CA ARG A 335 -33.41 -29.98 27.16
C ARG A 335 -34.07 -31.32 27.49
N GLU A 336 -34.29 -31.60 28.78
CA GLU A 336 -35.14 -32.70 29.23
C GLU A 336 -36.60 -32.50 28.78
#